data_1b931b0f48415eaed81816c3ac8f566d
#
_entry.id   1b931b0f48415eaed81816c3ac8f566d
#
_cell.length_a   1.000
_cell.length_b   1.000
_cell.length_c   1.000
_cell.angle_alpha   90.00
_cell.angle_beta   90.00
_cell.angle_gamma   90.00
#
_symmetry.space_group_name_H-M   'P 1'
#
loop_
_entity.id
_entity.type
_entity.pdbx_description
1 polymer ?
#
loop_
_entity_poly.entity_id
_entity_poly.type
_entity_poly.pdbx_seq_one_letter_code
_entity_poly.pdbx_strand_id
1 'polypeptide(L)'
;MKAVLDANVFVSALISLRGAPRQIIDRWRAEAFELLTSEAILQEIGHVLRYPKIAALHRLSEPQLMEFLALLREESHIVNPTETLAISPDESDNRYLECAVAGDAEYVVSGDKRHLLPLAEYRGVRIVSPATFLMALQLDE
;
A
#
# COMPACT_ATOMS: atom_id res chain seq x y z
N MET A 1 -12.88 -7.50 3.43
CA MET A 1 -12.06 -7.18 2.24
C MET A 1 -10.61 -7.02 2.64
N LYS A 2 -9.71 -7.63 1.90
CA LYS A 2 -8.26 -7.59 2.18
C LYS A 2 -7.55 -6.88 1.02
N ALA A 3 -6.65 -5.97 1.34
CA ALA A 3 -5.93 -5.21 0.32
C ALA A 3 -4.48 -4.94 0.73
N VAL A 4 -3.60 -4.92 -0.26
CA VAL A 4 -2.21 -4.48 -0.14
C VAL A 4 -2.13 -3.09 -0.76
N LEU A 5 -1.51 -2.16 -0.05
CA LEU A 5 -1.29 -0.80 -0.56
C LEU A 5 0.19 -0.62 -0.88
N ASP A 6 0.46 -0.09 -2.06
CA ASP A 6 1.82 0.23 -2.47
C ASP A 6 2.35 1.43 -1.67
N ALA A 7 3.67 1.55 -1.53
CA ALA A 7 4.31 2.59 -0.74
C ALA A 7 3.88 4.00 -1.16
N ASN A 8 3.63 4.22 -2.45
CA ASN A 8 3.24 5.54 -2.95
C ASN A 8 1.84 5.97 -2.49
N VAL A 9 0.97 5.03 -2.16
CA VAL A 9 -0.34 5.35 -1.58
C VAL A 9 -0.14 5.99 -0.21
N PHE A 10 0.74 5.44 0.62
CA PHE A 10 1.07 6.01 1.93
C PHE A 10 1.76 7.37 1.79
N VAL A 11 2.70 7.48 0.86
CA VAL A 11 3.39 8.74 0.59
C VAL A 11 2.39 9.83 0.22
N SER A 12 1.50 9.56 -0.72
CA SER A 12 0.49 10.51 -1.16
C SER A 12 -0.46 10.90 -0.03
N ALA A 13 -0.86 9.94 0.80
CA ALA A 13 -1.74 10.18 1.94
C ALA A 13 -1.11 11.10 2.98
N LEU A 14 0.21 10.99 3.20
CA LEU A 14 0.93 11.82 4.18
C LEU A 14 1.25 13.20 3.64
N ILE A 15 1.38 13.36 2.33
CA ILE A 15 1.67 14.65 1.69
C ILE A 15 0.39 15.47 1.53
N SER A 16 -0.70 14.84 1.12
CA SER A 16 -1.96 15.53 0.86
C SER A 16 -3.06 15.02 1.80
N LEU A 17 -3.71 15.93 2.50
CA LEU A 17 -4.85 15.60 3.38
C LEU A 17 -6.14 15.39 2.59
N ARG A 18 -6.09 15.58 1.28
CA ARG A 18 -7.23 15.41 0.37
C ARG A 18 -6.89 14.34 -0.67
N GLY A 19 -7.91 13.83 -1.32
CA GLY A 19 -7.74 12.85 -2.38
C GLY A 19 -7.93 11.41 -1.91
N ALA A 20 -7.96 10.51 -2.86
CA ALA A 20 -8.27 9.11 -2.61
C ALA A 20 -7.28 8.41 -1.67
N PRO A 21 -5.95 8.61 -1.80
CA PRO A 21 -5.01 7.93 -0.88
C PRO A 21 -5.29 8.24 0.59
N ARG A 22 -5.55 9.49 0.94
CA ARG A 22 -5.85 9.87 2.33
C ARG A 22 -7.17 9.24 2.79
N GLN A 23 -8.18 9.27 1.95
CA GLN A 23 -9.48 8.65 2.27
C GLN A 23 -9.35 7.15 2.49
N ILE A 24 -8.48 6.48 1.75
CA ILE A 24 -8.21 5.04 1.94
C ILE A 24 -7.60 4.79 3.32
N ILE A 25 -6.62 5.59 3.72
CA ILE A 25 -6.00 5.46 5.04
C ILE A 25 -7.03 5.72 6.14
N ASP A 26 -7.88 6.73 5.99
CA ASP A 26 -8.94 7.01 6.95
C ASP A 26 -9.93 5.85 7.04
N ARG A 27 -10.28 5.21 5.91
CA ARG A 27 -11.14 4.02 5.89
C ARG A 27 -10.47 2.82 6.56
N TRP A 28 -9.18 2.64 6.36
CA TRP A 28 -8.43 1.61 7.07
C TRP A 28 -8.47 1.85 8.58
N ARG A 29 -8.23 3.08 9.01
CA ARG A 29 -8.30 3.43 10.43
C ARG A 29 -9.70 3.23 11.03
N ALA A 30 -10.73 3.32 10.20
CA ALA A 30 -12.11 3.04 10.58
C ALA A 30 -12.49 1.55 10.40
N GLU A 31 -11.51 0.70 10.12
CA GLU A 31 -11.68 -0.76 9.98
C GLU A 31 -12.60 -1.18 8.82
N ALA A 32 -12.66 -0.36 7.76
CA ALA A 32 -13.47 -0.67 6.59
C ALA A 32 -12.89 -1.80 5.73
N PHE A 33 -11.61 -2.06 5.86
CA PHE A 33 -10.94 -3.19 5.21
C PHE A 33 -9.72 -3.62 6.01
N GLU A 34 -9.23 -4.82 5.73
CA GLU A 34 -8.03 -5.35 6.35
C GLU A 34 -6.81 -5.04 5.49
N LEU A 35 -5.84 -4.34 6.05
CA LEU A 35 -4.59 -4.00 5.37
C LEU A 35 -3.59 -5.15 5.55
N LEU A 36 -3.16 -5.70 4.42
CA LEU A 36 -2.07 -6.68 4.40
C LEU A 36 -0.78 -5.98 3.99
N THR A 37 0.30 -6.33 4.65
CA THR A 37 1.63 -5.84 4.29
C THR A 37 2.66 -6.92 4.59
N SER A 38 3.93 -6.65 4.30
CA SER A 38 5.02 -7.56 4.60
C SER A 38 6.20 -6.76 5.11
N GLU A 39 7.20 -7.44 5.68
CA GLU A 39 8.41 -6.79 6.15
C GLU A 39 9.10 -6.02 5.01
N ALA A 40 9.17 -6.62 3.81
CA ALA A 40 9.77 -5.98 2.65
C ALA A 40 9.03 -4.68 2.27
N ILE A 41 7.70 -4.69 2.33
CA ILE A 41 6.88 -3.51 2.04
C ILE A 41 7.09 -2.44 3.11
N LEU A 42 7.11 -2.81 4.38
CA LEU A 42 7.34 -1.87 5.48
C LEU A 42 8.70 -1.19 5.35
N GLN A 43 9.73 -1.93 4.98
CA GLN A 43 11.06 -1.38 4.74
C GLN A 43 11.05 -0.39 3.58
N GLU A 44 10.37 -0.73 2.50
CA GLU A 44 10.23 0.16 1.34
C GLU A 44 9.52 1.45 1.72
N ILE A 45 8.42 1.38 2.47
CA ILE A 45 7.68 2.55 2.94
C ILE A 45 8.60 3.46 3.76
N GLY A 46 9.30 2.90 4.73
CA GLY A 46 10.22 3.66 5.58
C GLY A 46 11.35 4.30 4.80
N HIS A 47 11.85 3.60 3.79
CA HIS A 47 12.93 4.07 2.94
C HIS A 47 12.47 5.25 2.06
N VAL A 48 11.35 5.09 1.39
CA VAL A 48 10.80 6.14 0.50
C VAL A 48 10.43 7.40 1.29
N LEU A 49 9.83 7.25 2.47
CA LEU A 49 9.44 8.38 3.32
C LEU A 49 10.64 9.18 3.84
N ARG A 50 11.83 8.60 3.80
CA ARG A 50 13.07 9.29 4.21
C ARG A 50 13.84 9.93 3.05
N TYR A 51 13.41 9.75 1.81
CA TYR A 51 14.02 10.47 0.69
C TYR A 51 13.88 11.98 0.94
N PRO A 52 14.95 12.78 0.78
CA PRO A 52 14.90 14.22 1.10
C PRO A 52 13.75 14.96 0.43
N LYS A 53 13.48 14.65 -0.83
CA LYS A 53 12.40 15.25 -1.60
C LYS A 53 11.02 14.94 -0.99
N ILE A 54 10.83 13.72 -0.55
CA ILE A 54 9.58 13.26 0.04
C ILE A 54 9.44 13.79 1.47
N ALA A 55 10.51 13.73 2.26
CA ALA A 55 10.54 14.25 3.63
C ALA A 55 10.20 15.74 3.68
N ALA A 56 10.68 16.51 2.71
CA ALA A 56 10.36 17.93 2.60
C ALA A 56 8.88 18.20 2.35
N LEU A 57 8.17 17.26 1.74
CA LEU A 57 6.74 17.38 1.43
C LEU A 57 5.85 16.97 2.58
N HIS A 58 6.11 15.84 3.24
CA HIS A 58 5.26 15.40 4.35
C HIS A 58 5.58 16.10 5.67
N ARG A 59 6.79 16.63 5.81
CA ARG A 59 7.22 17.42 6.98
C ARG A 59 7.13 16.71 8.34
N LEU A 60 7.11 15.40 8.34
CA LEU A 60 7.13 14.65 9.59
C LEU A 60 8.55 14.63 10.17
N SER A 61 8.65 14.78 11.49
CA SER A 61 9.91 14.56 12.20
C SER A 61 10.23 13.06 12.20
N GLU A 62 11.48 12.71 12.50
CA GLU A 62 11.87 11.29 12.61
C GLU A 62 11.03 10.57 13.68
N PRO A 63 10.80 11.14 14.88
CA PRO A 63 9.88 10.49 15.85
C PRO A 63 8.47 10.29 15.32
N GLN A 64 7.91 11.26 14.59
CA GLN A 64 6.58 11.12 13.99
C GLN A 64 6.55 10.04 12.92
N LEU A 65 7.61 9.95 12.12
CA LEU A 65 7.73 8.90 11.10
C LEU A 65 7.81 7.52 11.73
N MET A 66 8.62 7.38 12.80
CA MET A 66 8.74 6.12 13.54
C MET A 66 7.40 5.70 14.13
N GLU A 67 6.65 6.65 14.66
CA GLU A 67 5.31 6.41 15.20
C GLU A 67 4.35 5.89 14.12
N PHE A 68 4.39 6.49 12.94
CA PHE A 68 3.57 6.05 11.80
C PHE A 68 3.93 4.63 11.37
N LEU A 69 5.22 4.33 11.26
CA LEU A 69 5.68 2.98 10.88
C LEU A 69 5.32 1.94 11.92
N ALA A 70 5.40 2.30 13.21
CA ALA A 70 4.97 1.42 14.31
C ALA A 70 3.47 1.13 14.22
N LEU A 71 2.67 2.15 13.92
CA LEU A 71 1.22 2.00 13.74
C LEU A 71 0.90 1.04 12.58
N LEU A 72 1.59 1.19 11.46
CA LEU A 72 1.43 0.27 10.32
C LEU A 72 1.74 -1.17 10.74
N ARG A 73 2.82 -1.36 11.47
CA ARG A 73 3.23 -2.70 11.92
C ARG A 73 2.21 -3.32 12.87
N GLU A 74 1.68 -2.53 13.79
CA GLU A 74 0.75 -3.00 14.81
C GLU A 74 -0.66 -3.28 14.26
N GLU A 75 -1.14 -2.40 13.38
CA GLU A 75 -2.53 -2.40 12.94
C GLU A 75 -2.77 -3.12 11.62
N SER A 76 -1.72 -3.46 10.88
CA SER A 76 -1.85 -4.24 9.66
C SER A 76 -1.60 -5.73 9.93
N HIS A 77 -2.05 -6.56 8.99
CA HIS A 77 -1.74 -7.98 9.01
C HIS A 77 -0.43 -8.22 8.29
N ILE A 78 0.58 -8.67 9.01
CA ILE A 78 1.91 -8.95 8.43
C ILE A 78 1.90 -10.32 7.78
N VAL A 79 2.09 -10.35 6.48
CA VAL A 79 2.15 -11.56 5.68
C VAL A 79 3.61 -11.96 5.48
N ASN A 80 3.91 -13.25 5.55
CA ASN A 80 5.25 -13.80 5.30
C ASN A 80 5.22 -14.58 3.99
N PRO A 81 5.49 -13.94 2.83
CA PRO A 81 5.47 -14.65 1.55
C PRO A 81 6.55 -15.71 1.49
N THR A 82 6.21 -16.86 0.91
CA THR A 82 7.15 -17.97 0.72
C THR A 82 7.59 -18.11 -0.73
N GLU A 83 6.89 -17.45 -1.64
CA GLU A 83 7.16 -17.48 -3.07
C GLU A 83 7.81 -16.18 -3.51
N THR A 84 8.83 -16.25 -4.36
CA THR A 84 9.45 -15.08 -4.99
C THR A 84 8.89 -14.95 -6.41
N LEU A 85 8.34 -13.78 -6.71
CA LEU A 85 7.76 -13.48 -8.01
C LEU A 85 8.66 -12.53 -8.80
N ALA A 86 8.65 -12.67 -10.13
CA ALA A 86 9.40 -11.84 -11.04
C ALA A 86 8.50 -11.44 -12.23
N ILE A 87 7.36 -10.81 -11.91
CA ILE A 87 6.33 -10.45 -12.89
C ILE A 87 6.58 -9.06 -13.45
N SER A 88 6.94 -8.10 -12.58
CA SER A 88 7.25 -6.72 -12.97
C SER A 88 8.76 -6.52 -13.08
N PRO A 89 9.23 -5.65 -14.02
CA PRO A 89 10.63 -5.24 -14.04
C PRO A 89 11.04 -4.43 -12.80
N ASP A 90 10.08 -3.82 -12.09
CA ASP A 90 10.33 -3.15 -10.83
C ASP A 90 10.17 -4.17 -9.69
N GLU A 91 11.23 -4.41 -8.95
CA GLU A 91 11.23 -5.42 -7.88
C GLU A 91 10.29 -5.08 -6.72
N SER A 92 10.11 -3.79 -6.42
CA SER A 92 9.17 -3.38 -5.37
C SER A 92 7.75 -3.85 -5.71
N ASP A 93 7.36 -3.77 -6.98
CA ASP A 93 6.05 -4.23 -7.46
C ASP A 93 5.86 -5.72 -7.17
N ASN A 94 6.91 -6.51 -7.37
CA ASN A 94 6.85 -7.94 -7.12
C ASN A 94 6.61 -8.26 -5.64
N ARG A 95 7.15 -7.42 -4.74
CA ARG A 95 6.91 -7.59 -3.29
C ARG A 95 5.43 -7.39 -2.94
N TYR A 96 4.76 -6.43 -3.59
CA TYR A 96 3.31 -6.22 -3.38
C TYR A 96 2.52 -7.44 -3.86
N LEU A 97 2.86 -7.98 -5.02
CA LEU A 97 2.19 -9.16 -5.58
C LEU A 97 2.42 -10.41 -4.73
N GLU A 98 3.64 -10.60 -4.25
CA GLU A 98 3.96 -11.72 -3.33
C GLU A 98 3.12 -11.67 -2.07
N CYS A 99 3.01 -10.48 -1.48
CA CYS A 99 2.21 -10.26 -0.28
C CYS A 99 0.73 -10.55 -0.55
N ALA A 100 0.21 -10.03 -1.65
CA ALA A 100 -1.20 -10.20 -1.99
C ALA A 100 -1.56 -11.67 -2.24
N VAL A 101 -0.73 -12.39 -2.97
CA VAL A 101 -0.96 -13.80 -3.25
C VAL A 101 -0.89 -14.63 -1.97
N ALA A 102 0.14 -14.42 -1.17
CA ALA A 102 0.34 -15.19 0.07
C ALA A 102 -0.75 -14.92 1.11
N GLY A 103 -1.27 -13.70 1.15
CA GLY A 103 -2.30 -13.29 2.09
C GLY A 103 -3.73 -13.38 1.58
N ASP A 104 -3.92 -13.89 0.37
CA ASP A 104 -5.24 -13.96 -0.29
C ASP A 104 -5.93 -12.60 -0.37
N ALA A 105 -5.18 -11.56 -0.72
CA ALA A 105 -5.75 -10.23 -0.91
C ALA A 105 -6.66 -10.19 -2.13
N GLU A 106 -7.71 -9.39 -2.06
CA GLU A 106 -8.59 -9.14 -3.19
C GLU A 106 -7.99 -8.06 -4.11
N TYR A 107 -7.23 -7.12 -3.52
CA TYR A 107 -6.71 -5.97 -4.24
C TYR A 107 -5.26 -5.66 -3.91
N VAL A 108 -4.53 -5.18 -4.92
CA VAL A 108 -3.32 -4.38 -4.75
C VAL A 108 -3.68 -2.98 -5.24
N VAL A 109 -3.49 -1.98 -4.40
CA VAL A 109 -3.81 -0.59 -4.72
C VAL A 109 -2.53 0.17 -5.05
N SER A 110 -2.45 0.73 -6.24
CA SER A 110 -1.25 1.40 -6.71
C SER A 110 -1.58 2.55 -7.64
N GLY A 111 -0.72 3.56 -7.63
CA GLY A 111 -0.73 4.64 -8.63
C GLY A 111 0.20 4.38 -9.79
N ASP A 112 0.88 3.24 -9.84
CA ASP A 112 1.87 2.93 -10.88
C ASP A 112 1.20 2.56 -12.20
N LYS A 113 1.09 3.55 -13.07
CA LYS A 113 0.50 3.41 -14.40
C LYS A 113 1.43 2.71 -15.41
N ARG A 114 2.69 2.51 -15.03
CA ARG A 114 3.71 1.99 -15.94
C ARG A 114 3.80 0.47 -15.90
N HIS A 115 3.79 -0.12 -14.71
CA HIS A 115 4.04 -1.55 -14.53
C HIS A 115 2.90 -2.29 -13.85
N LEU A 116 2.39 -1.80 -12.73
CA LEU A 116 1.37 -2.51 -11.95
C LEU A 116 -0.04 -2.40 -12.53
N LEU A 117 -0.53 -1.18 -12.76
CA LEU A 117 -1.90 -0.99 -13.25
C LEU A 117 -2.16 -1.67 -14.60
N PRO A 118 -1.23 -1.65 -15.59
CA PRO A 118 -1.45 -2.36 -16.84
C PRO A 118 -1.61 -3.86 -16.69
N LEU A 119 -1.09 -4.46 -15.62
CA LEU A 119 -1.26 -5.90 -15.36
C LEU A 119 -2.72 -6.24 -15.05
N ALA A 120 -3.47 -5.33 -14.46
CA ALA A 120 -4.90 -5.41 -14.13
C ALA A 120 -5.29 -6.51 -13.14
N GLU A 121 -4.77 -7.71 -13.30
CA GLU A 121 -5.08 -8.86 -12.44
C GLU A 121 -3.92 -9.85 -12.43
N TYR A 122 -3.69 -10.49 -11.29
CA TYR A 122 -2.71 -11.56 -11.17
C TYR A 122 -3.21 -12.57 -10.14
N ARG A 123 -3.42 -13.82 -10.58
CA ARG A 123 -3.89 -14.93 -9.74
C ARG A 123 -5.11 -14.57 -8.88
N GLY A 124 -6.08 -13.87 -9.47
CA GLY A 124 -7.29 -13.48 -8.76
C GLY A 124 -7.17 -12.20 -7.96
N VAL A 125 -5.97 -11.63 -7.85
CA VAL A 125 -5.74 -10.34 -7.19
C VAL A 125 -5.94 -9.23 -8.22
N ARG A 126 -6.85 -8.29 -7.92
CA ARG A 126 -7.12 -7.15 -8.81
C ARG A 126 -6.16 -6.01 -8.48
N ILE A 127 -5.58 -5.42 -9.51
CA ILE A 127 -4.66 -4.29 -9.35
C ILE A 127 -5.41 -3.04 -9.79
N VAL A 128 -5.65 -2.13 -8.86
CA VAL A 128 -6.52 -0.97 -9.08
C VAL A 128 -5.88 0.32 -8.58
N SER A 129 -6.34 1.44 -9.12
CA SER A 129 -5.95 2.76 -8.63
C SER A 129 -6.59 3.07 -7.29
N PRO A 130 -6.04 4.04 -6.53
CA PRO A 130 -6.67 4.49 -5.29
C PRO A 130 -8.13 4.91 -5.48
N ALA A 131 -8.45 5.63 -6.55
CA ALA A 131 -9.82 6.06 -6.82
C ALA A 131 -10.75 4.86 -7.04
N THR A 132 -10.31 3.87 -7.80
CA THR A 132 -11.09 2.67 -8.07
C THR A 132 -11.30 1.84 -6.80
N PHE A 133 -10.26 1.71 -5.97
CA PHE A 133 -10.38 0.99 -4.70
C PHE A 133 -11.36 1.68 -3.76
N LEU A 134 -11.30 3.00 -3.67
CA LEU A 134 -12.22 3.77 -2.84
C LEU A 134 -13.68 3.56 -3.27
N MET A 135 -13.93 3.50 -4.57
CA MET A 135 -15.26 3.17 -5.09
C MET A 135 -15.68 1.76 -4.69
N ALA A 136 -14.77 0.79 -4.75
CA ALA A 136 -15.05 -0.59 -4.34
C ALA A 136 -15.42 -0.66 -2.86
N LEU A 137 -14.74 0.10 -2.00
CA LEU A 137 -15.07 0.18 -0.58
C LEU A 137 -16.47 0.76 -0.36
N GLN A 138 -16.86 1.76 -1.11
CA GLN A 138 -18.18 2.38 -1.00
C GLN A 138 -19.29 1.42 -1.41
N LEU A 139 -19.05 0.61 -2.43
CA LEU A 139 -20.02 -0.38 -2.89
C LEU A 139 -20.18 -1.56 -1.90
N ASP A 140 -19.14 -1.83 -1.11
CA ASP A 140 -19.13 -2.91 -0.13
C ASP A 140 -19.85 -2.52 1.18
N GLU A 141 -20.13 -1.24 1.36
CA GLU A 141 -20.89 -0.74 2.52
C GLU A 141 -22.42 -1.06 2.41
#